data_f27b504935640a7aab17ed9fc58f060b
#
_entry.id   f27b504935640a7aab17ed9fc58f060b
#
_cell.length_a   1.000
_cell.length_b   1.000
_cell.length_c   1.000
_cell.angle_alpha   90.00
_cell.angle_beta   90.00
_cell.angle_gamma   90.00
#
_symmetry.space_group_name_H-M   'P 1'
#
loop_
_entity.id
_entity.type
_entity.pdbx_description
1 polymer ?
#
loop_
_entity_poly.entity_id
_entity_poly.type
_entity_poly.pdbx_seq_one_letter_code
_entity_poly.pdbx_strand_id
1 'polypeptide(L)'
;MNTVLLDRNLALEAVRVTEIAAIASSFHMGRGDEKAADQAAVNAMRDFLNELDVNGKVVIGEGERDNAPMLYIGETIGKGEVKVDIALDPLEGTTITAQGGENALSVLAIGEEGSFLHAPDIYMKKLHMDTNMKI
;
A
#
# COMPACT_ATOMS: atom_id res chain seq x y z
N MET A 1 22.24 -10.63 15.38
CA MET A 1 21.11 -10.09 14.59
C MET A 1 21.19 -8.59 14.62
N ASN A 2 21.55 -7.95 13.53
CA ASN A 2 21.41 -6.50 13.44
C ASN A 2 19.93 -6.22 13.22
N THR A 3 19.23 -5.84 14.28
CA THR A 3 17.90 -5.28 14.17
C THR A 3 18.06 -3.95 13.44
N VAL A 4 17.68 -3.91 12.18
CA VAL A 4 17.57 -2.66 11.44
C VAL A 4 16.41 -1.91 12.10
N LEU A 5 16.70 -0.96 12.96
CA LEU A 5 15.71 -0.06 13.49
C LEU A 5 15.20 0.79 12.31
N LEU A 6 13.99 0.50 11.86
CA LEU A 6 13.32 1.38 10.92
C LEU A 6 13.28 2.78 11.52
N ASP A 7 13.79 3.75 10.79
CA ASP A 7 13.89 5.13 11.24
C ASP A 7 12.50 5.67 11.61
N ARG A 8 12.42 6.42 12.71
CA ARG A 8 11.18 7.12 13.11
C ARG A 8 10.65 8.04 12.03
N ASN A 9 11.52 8.58 11.19
CA ASN A 9 11.16 9.42 10.06
C ASN A 9 10.41 8.61 8.97
N LEU A 10 10.73 7.33 8.80
CA LEU A 10 10.04 6.47 7.82
C LEU A 10 8.54 6.37 8.10
N ALA A 11 8.12 6.37 9.37
CA ALA A 11 6.70 6.36 9.72
C ALA A 11 5.98 7.64 9.22
N LEU A 12 6.63 8.80 9.33
CA LEU A 12 6.08 10.06 8.81
C LEU A 12 6.07 10.09 7.29
N GLU A 13 7.12 9.57 6.66
CA GLU A 13 7.16 9.46 5.20
C GLU A 13 6.09 8.49 4.68
N ALA A 14 5.85 7.37 5.38
CA ALA A 14 4.77 6.43 5.04
C ALA A 14 3.38 7.09 5.10
N VAL A 15 3.11 7.95 6.09
CA VAL A 15 1.87 8.73 6.16
C VAL A 15 1.73 9.64 4.93
N ARG A 16 2.80 10.31 4.50
CA ARG A 16 2.77 11.18 3.32
C ARG A 16 2.47 10.43 2.02
N VAL A 17 2.90 9.17 1.92
CA VAL A 17 2.57 8.30 0.78
C VAL A 17 1.05 8.11 0.66
N THR A 18 0.38 7.79 1.77
CA THR A 18 -1.08 7.63 1.77
C THR A 18 -1.82 8.95 1.59
N GLU A 19 -1.34 10.03 2.17
CA GLU A 19 -1.91 11.38 1.99
C GLU A 19 -1.90 11.80 0.52
N ILE A 20 -0.79 11.59 -0.19
CA ILE A 20 -0.67 12.02 -1.59
C ILE A 20 -1.57 11.20 -2.51
N ALA A 21 -1.71 9.88 -2.26
CA ALA A 21 -2.64 9.03 -2.98
C ALA A 21 -4.10 9.44 -2.74
N ALA A 22 -4.46 9.70 -1.49
CA ALA A 22 -5.79 10.19 -1.13
C ALA A 22 -6.11 11.55 -1.77
N ILE A 23 -5.17 12.49 -1.77
CA ILE A 23 -5.33 13.78 -2.42
C ILE A 23 -5.52 13.60 -3.93
N ALA A 24 -4.69 12.79 -4.58
CA ALA A 24 -4.77 12.58 -6.02
C ALA A 24 -6.12 11.98 -6.43
N SER A 25 -6.58 10.94 -5.72
CA SER A 25 -7.88 10.32 -5.99
C SER A 25 -9.07 11.23 -5.67
N SER A 26 -8.95 12.14 -4.70
CA SER A 26 -10.03 13.04 -4.31
C SER A 26 -10.50 13.97 -5.44
N PHE A 27 -9.64 14.30 -6.38
CA PHE A 27 -10.01 15.08 -7.57
C PHE A 27 -10.95 14.35 -8.52
N HIS A 28 -11.09 13.04 -8.33
CA HIS A 28 -11.98 12.17 -9.11
C HIS A 28 -13.28 11.80 -8.37
N MET A 29 -13.49 12.31 -7.15
CA MET A 29 -14.71 12.04 -6.38
C MET A 29 -15.96 12.47 -7.14
N GLY A 30 -16.96 11.56 -7.20
CA GLY A 30 -18.26 11.83 -7.79
C GLY A 30 -18.26 11.99 -9.32
N ARG A 31 -17.17 11.62 -10.00
CA ARG A 31 -17.06 11.74 -11.46
C ARG A 31 -17.48 10.47 -12.21
N GLY A 32 -17.81 9.40 -11.51
CA GLY A 32 -18.26 8.15 -12.12
C GLY A 32 -17.19 7.34 -12.83
N ASP A 33 -15.91 7.69 -12.66
CA ASP A 33 -14.78 7.02 -13.31
C ASP A 33 -13.86 6.37 -12.27
N GLU A 34 -14.13 5.09 -11.99
CA GLU A 34 -13.36 4.29 -11.03
C GLU A 34 -11.90 4.13 -11.45
N LYS A 35 -11.68 3.90 -12.74
CA LYS A 35 -10.33 3.68 -13.27
C LYS A 35 -9.47 4.94 -13.19
N ALA A 36 -10.03 6.09 -13.47
CA ALA A 36 -9.31 7.34 -13.35
C ALA A 36 -8.97 7.67 -11.89
N ALA A 37 -9.89 7.40 -10.95
CA ALA A 37 -9.66 7.59 -9.53
C ALA A 37 -8.54 6.67 -9.01
N ASP A 38 -8.59 5.39 -9.36
CA ASP A 38 -7.61 4.39 -9.02
C ASP A 38 -6.23 4.74 -9.60
N GLN A 39 -6.16 4.99 -10.90
CA GLN A 39 -4.90 5.33 -11.57
C GLN A 39 -4.23 6.58 -10.99
N ALA A 40 -5.02 7.58 -10.59
CA ALA A 40 -4.48 8.77 -9.94
C ALA A 40 -3.82 8.44 -8.60
N ALA A 41 -4.45 7.60 -7.78
CA ALA A 41 -3.89 7.14 -6.51
C ALA A 41 -2.62 6.30 -6.72
N VAL A 42 -2.67 5.34 -7.65
CA VAL A 42 -1.53 4.45 -7.99
C VAL A 42 -0.32 5.27 -8.43
N ASN A 43 -0.50 6.20 -9.36
CA ASN A 43 0.59 7.04 -9.85
C ASN A 43 1.22 7.86 -8.72
N ALA A 44 0.40 8.56 -7.95
CA ALA A 44 0.86 9.42 -6.86
C ALA A 44 1.59 8.62 -5.76
N MET A 45 1.04 7.48 -5.38
CA MET A 45 1.66 6.60 -4.39
C MET A 45 3.01 6.09 -4.88
N ARG A 46 3.07 5.57 -6.10
CA ARG A 46 4.30 5.01 -6.68
C ARG A 46 5.41 6.06 -6.81
N ASP A 47 5.06 7.24 -7.31
CA ASP A 47 6.04 8.32 -7.49
C ASP A 47 6.66 8.71 -6.15
N PHE A 48 5.86 8.82 -5.10
CA PHE A 48 6.35 9.18 -3.79
C PHE A 48 7.13 8.04 -3.12
N LEU A 49 6.68 6.79 -3.26
CA LEU A 49 7.40 5.61 -2.75
C LEU A 49 8.81 5.51 -3.35
N ASN A 50 8.97 5.88 -4.63
CA ASN A 50 10.28 5.87 -5.29
C ASN A 50 11.27 6.92 -4.75
N GLU A 51 10.79 7.92 -4.02
CA GLU A 51 11.64 8.92 -3.36
C GLU A 51 12.12 8.49 -1.96
N LEU A 52 11.53 7.45 -1.38
CA LEU A 52 11.89 6.97 -0.05
C LEU A 52 13.31 6.38 -0.03
N ASP A 53 14.03 6.62 1.07
CA ASP A 53 15.37 6.08 1.31
C ASP A 53 15.30 4.63 1.84
N VAL A 54 14.66 3.77 1.06
CA VAL A 54 14.53 2.33 1.30
C VAL A 54 14.73 1.55 -0.01
N ASN A 55 15.02 0.26 0.12
CA ASN A 55 14.96 -0.73 -0.95
C ASN A 55 13.72 -1.58 -0.71
N GLY A 56 12.58 -1.08 -1.13
CA GLY A 56 11.29 -1.68 -0.86
C GLY A 56 10.90 -2.71 -1.90
N LYS A 57 10.29 -3.81 -1.45
CA LYS A 57 9.66 -4.81 -2.33
C LYS A 57 8.18 -4.88 -2.03
N VAL A 58 7.36 -4.69 -3.06
CA VAL A 58 5.92 -4.88 -2.94
C VAL A 58 5.63 -6.37 -2.76
N VAL A 59 5.07 -6.76 -1.63
CA VAL A 59 4.68 -8.14 -1.32
C VAL A 59 3.17 -8.35 -1.35
N ILE A 60 2.41 -7.28 -1.15
CA ILE A 60 0.95 -7.21 -1.39
C ILE A 60 0.72 -5.86 -2.09
N GLY A 61 0.06 -5.86 -3.25
CA GLY A 61 -0.14 -4.66 -4.07
C GLY A 61 -1.28 -4.82 -5.06
N GLU A 62 -1.20 -4.08 -6.17
CA GLU A 62 -2.26 -3.97 -7.20
C GLU A 62 -2.54 -5.26 -8.00
N GLY A 63 -1.78 -6.30 -7.78
CA GLY A 63 -1.93 -7.59 -8.45
C GLY A 63 -0.62 -8.14 -8.99
N GLU A 64 -0.73 -9.14 -9.84
CA GLU A 64 0.42 -9.75 -10.50
C GLU A 64 0.95 -8.84 -11.62
N ARG A 65 2.25 -8.95 -11.90
CA ARG A 65 2.96 -8.11 -12.87
C ARG A 65 2.25 -8.00 -14.24
N ASP A 66 1.65 -9.08 -14.71
CA ASP A 66 0.99 -9.11 -16.02
C ASP A 66 -0.37 -8.40 -16.03
N ASN A 67 -0.95 -8.15 -14.86
CA ASN A 67 -2.27 -7.54 -14.69
C ASN A 67 -2.22 -6.12 -14.14
N ALA A 68 -1.12 -5.74 -13.48
CA ALA A 68 -0.92 -4.41 -12.91
C ALA A 68 0.37 -3.81 -13.45
N PRO A 69 0.31 -2.66 -14.15
CA PRO A 69 1.51 -2.04 -14.74
C PRO A 69 2.41 -1.40 -13.68
N MET A 70 1.88 -1.11 -12.49
CA MET A 70 2.57 -0.45 -11.38
C MET A 70 2.14 -1.02 -10.04
N LEU A 71 3.00 -0.94 -9.04
CA LEU A 71 2.78 -1.43 -7.67
C LEU A 71 2.38 -2.92 -7.63
N TYR A 72 2.85 -3.67 -8.63
CA TYR A 72 2.59 -5.11 -8.72
C TYR A 72 3.43 -5.90 -7.71
N ILE A 73 2.99 -7.10 -7.38
CA ILE A 73 3.71 -8.01 -6.48
C ILE A 73 5.10 -8.33 -7.07
N GLY A 74 6.14 -8.02 -6.28
CA GLY A 74 7.55 -8.17 -6.68
C GLY A 74 8.19 -6.92 -7.27
N GLU A 75 7.45 -5.81 -7.47
CA GLU A 75 8.05 -4.54 -7.87
C GLU A 75 8.99 -4.04 -6.79
N THR A 76 10.16 -3.55 -7.20
CA THR A 76 11.13 -2.90 -6.32
C THR A 76 10.97 -1.40 -6.45
N ILE A 77 10.86 -0.70 -5.31
CA ILE A 77 10.65 0.73 -5.21
C ILE A 77 11.52 1.36 -4.13
N GLY A 78 11.73 2.68 -4.24
CA GLY A 78 12.64 3.43 -3.37
C GLY A 78 14.04 3.52 -3.94
N LYS A 79 14.88 4.34 -3.29
CA LYS A 79 16.25 4.65 -3.75
C LYS A 79 17.33 4.39 -2.70
N GLY A 80 16.94 3.84 -1.56
CA GLY A 80 17.86 3.51 -0.46
C GLY A 80 18.39 2.09 -0.50
N GLU A 81 19.08 1.72 0.58
CA GLU A 81 19.70 0.39 0.69
C GLU A 81 18.99 -0.51 1.72
N VAL A 82 18.22 0.07 2.65
CA VAL A 82 17.53 -0.67 3.70
C VAL A 82 16.38 -1.46 3.09
N LYS A 83 16.49 -2.78 3.14
CA LYS A 83 15.48 -3.68 2.58
C LYS A 83 14.24 -3.73 3.46
N VAL A 84 13.08 -3.55 2.83
CA VAL A 84 11.78 -3.60 3.48
C VAL A 84 10.75 -4.28 2.59
N ASP A 85 9.79 -4.95 3.21
CA ASP A 85 8.58 -5.41 2.54
C ASP A 85 7.50 -4.33 2.61
N ILE A 86 6.73 -4.20 1.54
CA ILE A 86 5.66 -3.21 1.41
C ILE A 86 4.37 -3.91 1.04
N ALA A 87 3.32 -3.62 1.80
CA ALA A 87 1.95 -3.99 1.48
C ALA A 87 1.11 -2.73 1.33
N LEU A 88 0.36 -2.61 0.25
CA LEU A 88 -0.35 -1.38 -0.10
C LEU A 88 -1.66 -1.64 -0.81
N ASP A 89 -2.54 -0.65 -0.71
CA ASP A 89 -3.71 -0.42 -1.55
C ASP A 89 -3.85 1.09 -1.72
N PRO A 90 -3.55 1.65 -2.91
CA PRO A 90 -3.59 3.09 -3.14
C PRO A 90 -4.98 3.69 -2.99
N LEU A 91 -6.03 2.95 -3.36
CA LEU A 91 -7.42 3.38 -3.24
C LEU A 91 -8.35 2.21 -2.92
N GLU A 92 -8.46 1.86 -1.66
CA GLU A 92 -9.48 0.97 -1.14
C GLU A 92 -10.85 1.67 -1.22
N GLY A 93 -11.69 1.25 -2.17
CA GLY A 93 -13.00 1.84 -2.40
C GLY A 93 -13.06 2.73 -3.65
N THR A 94 -12.58 2.25 -4.79
CA THR A 94 -12.63 2.93 -6.09
C THR A 94 -14.04 3.31 -6.50
N THR A 95 -15.01 2.39 -6.34
CA THR A 95 -16.44 2.62 -6.60
C THR A 95 -17.00 3.73 -5.68
N ILE A 96 -16.67 3.69 -4.39
CA ILE A 96 -17.11 4.70 -3.41
C ILE A 96 -16.62 6.09 -3.83
N THR A 97 -15.35 6.20 -4.21
CA THR A 97 -14.76 7.45 -4.67
C THR A 97 -15.44 7.96 -5.94
N ALA A 98 -15.60 7.10 -6.94
CA ALA A 98 -16.23 7.46 -8.21
C ALA A 98 -17.67 7.96 -8.03
N GLN A 99 -18.39 7.41 -7.05
CA GLN A 99 -19.76 7.83 -6.73
C GLN A 99 -19.86 9.03 -5.78
N GLY A 100 -18.74 9.49 -5.24
CA GLY A 100 -18.72 10.58 -4.26
C GLY A 100 -19.19 10.17 -2.87
N GLY A 101 -19.04 8.89 -2.54
CA GLY A 101 -19.36 8.36 -1.22
C GLY A 101 -18.25 8.63 -0.20
N GLU A 102 -18.48 8.17 1.02
CA GLU A 102 -17.57 8.37 2.16
C GLU A 102 -16.80 7.10 2.48
N ASN A 103 -15.68 7.27 3.23
CA ASN A 103 -14.88 6.18 3.81
C ASN A 103 -14.05 5.34 2.83
N ALA A 104 -13.71 5.86 1.66
CA ALA A 104 -12.61 5.31 0.89
C ALA A 104 -11.28 5.55 1.62
N LEU A 105 -10.34 4.62 1.49
CA LEU A 105 -9.06 4.64 2.21
C LEU A 105 -7.88 4.53 1.24
N SER A 106 -6.74 5.05 1.66
CA SER A 106 -5.43 4.70 1.10
C SER A 106 -4.61 4.03 2.20
N VAL A 107 -4.02 2.88 1.92
CA VAL A 107 -3.40 2.01 2.93
C VAL A 107 -1.98 1.64 2.55
N LEU A 108 -1.09 1.70 3.54
CA LEU A 108 0.31 1.30 3.39
C LEU A 108 0.81 0.65 4.69
N ALA A 109 1.53 -0.46 4.55
CA ALA A 109 2.31 -1.05 5.62
C ALA A 109 3.74 -1.29 5.13
N ILE A 110 4.72 -0.94 5.96
CA ILE A 110 6.15 -1.17 5.71
C ILE A 110 6.70 -1.99 6.88
N GLY A 111 7.43 -3.05 6.59
CA GLY A 111 8.06 -3.92 7.59
C GLY A 111 9.44 -4.38 7.16
N GLU A 112 10.19 -5.01 8.06
CA GLU A 112 11.46 -5.64 7.72
C GLU A 112 11.28 -6.69 6.63
N GLU A 113 12.30 -6.88 5.78
CA GLU A 113 12.28 -7.91 4.73
C GLU A 113 11.91 -9.29 5.30
N GLY A 114 10.91 -9.93 4.73
CA GLY A 114 10.42 -11.26 5.13
C GLY A 114 9.53 -11.27 6.38
N SER A 115 9.12 -10.11 6.91
CA SER A 115 8.26 -10.03 8.09
C SER A 115 6.76 -10.15 7.79
N PHE A 116 6.34 -9.99 6.54
CA PHE A 116 4.94 -10.06 6.17
C PHE A 116 4.51 -11.47 5.76
N LEU A 117 3.30 -11.83 6.18
CA LEU A 117 2.64 -13.01 5.64
C LEU A 117 2.24 -12.72 4.19
N HIS A 118 2.75 -13.53 3.27
CA HIS A 118 2.34 -13.46 1.86
C HIS A 118 0.93 -14.03 1.74
N ALA A 119 -0.04 -13.15 1.62
CA ALA A 119 -1.43 -13.48 1.45
C ALA A 119 -1.91 -13.02 0.07
N PRO A 120 -2.78 -13.79 -0.61
CA PRO A 120 -3.41 -13.33 -1.84
C PRO A 120 -4.33 -12.14 -1.55
N ASP A 121 -4.49 -11.25 -2.53
CA ASP A 121 -5.42 -10.13 -2.45
C ASP A 121 -6.86 -10.64 -2.71
N ILE A 122 -7.45 -11.22 -1.67
CA ILE A 122 -8.82 -11.74 -1.67
C ILE A 122 -9.48 -11.52 -0.31
N TYR A 123 -10.81 -11.47 -0.30
CA TYR A 123 -11.57 -11.48 0.94
C TYR A 123 -11.38 -12.80 1.70
N MET A 124 -11.02 -12.71 2.97
CA MET A 124 -10.75 -13.85 3.84
C MET A 124 -11.55 -13.80 5.13
N LYS A 125 -11.92 -14.98 5.63
CA LYS A 125 -12.38 -15.09 7.02
C LYS A 125 -11.16 -15.02 7.93
N LYS A 126 -11.15 -14.07 8.87
CA LYS A 126 -10.07 -13.89 9.85
C LYS A 126 -10.56 -14.38 11.21
N LEU A 127 -9.77 -15.24 11.85
CA LEU A 127 -9.97 -15.68 13.22
C LEU A 127 -8.78 -15.19 14.05
N HIS A 128 -9.06 -14.33 15.02
CA HIS A 128 -8.08 -13.93 16.01
C HIS A 128 -8.35 -14.71 17.31
N MET A 129 -7.30 -15.34 17.83
CA MET A 129 -7.38 -16.09 19.09
C MET A 129 -6.28 -15.60 20.04
N ASP A 130 -6.62 -15.47 21.33
CA ASP A 130 -5.62 -15.26 22.36
C ASP A 130 -4.75 -16.52 22.48
N THR A 131 -3.43 -16.35 22.45
CA THR A 131 -2.46 -17.43 22.57
C THR A 131 -2.53 -18.19 23.92
N ASN A 132 -3.22 -17.60 24.90
CA ASN A 132 -3.46 -18.22 26.22
C ASN A 132 -4.72 -19.11 26.27
N MET A 133 -5.54 -19.12 25.21
CA MET A 133 -6.67 -20.06 25.14
C MET A 133 -6.15 -21.46 24.84
N LYS A 134 -6.24 -22.33 25.84
CA LYS A 134 -6.07 -23.78 25.62
C LYS A 134 -7.36 -24.31 24.98
N ILE A 135 -7.23 -24.88 23.79
CA ILE A 135 -8.28 -25.67 23.13
C ILE A 135 -8.37 -27.02 23.81
#